data_51b464bc3a878769de94303c55fb8039
#
_entry.id   51b464bc3a878769de94303c55fb8039
#
_cell.length_a   1.000
_cell.length_b   1.000
_cell.length_c   1.000
_cell.angle_alpha   90.00
_cell.angle_beta   90.00
_cell.angle_gamma   90.00
#
_symmetry.space_group_name_H-M   'P 1'
#
loop_
_entity.id
_entity.type
_entity.pdbx_description
1 polymer ?
#
loop_
_entity_poly.entity_id
_entity_poly.type
_entity_poly.pdbx_seq_one_letter_code
_entity_poly.pdbx_strand_id
1 'polypeptide(L)' 'MINVCAECNTCSAVQSVDVDMNDYATWLEGNDLVQDIFPNLTPSEREIIIGTKGFYLCDGCWI' A
#
# COMPACT_ATOMS: atom_id res chain seq x y z
N MET A 1 -6.25 -1.71 14.24
CA MET A 1 -5.53 -1.67 12.94
C MET A 1 -5.97 -2.79 12.04
N ILE A 2 -5.91 -2.59 10.75
CA ILE A 2 -6.21 -3.62 9.75
C ILE A 2 -4.95 -4.00 9.01
N ASN A 3 -4.91 -5.23 8.51
CA ASN A 3 -3.80 -5.70 7.66
C ASN A 3 -4.20 -5.56 6.19
N VAL A 4 -3.39 -4.84 5.44
CA VAL A 4 -3.63 -4.58 4.01
C VAL A 4 -2.57 -5.33 3.21
N CYS A 5 -3.01 -6.08 2.21
CA CYS A 5 -2.12 -6.92 1.39
C CYS A 5 -2.17 -6.50 -0.07
N ALA A 6 -1.04 -6.68 -0.75
CA ALA A 6 -0.96 -6.51 -2.20
C ALA A 6 -0.11 -7.64 -2.78
N GLU A 7 -0.50 -8.13 -3.94
CA GLU A 7 0.22 -9.19 -4.66
C GLU A 7 1.02 -8.58 -5.79
N CYS A 8 2.31 -8.94 -5.87
CA CYS A 8 3.16 -8.49 -6.97
C CYS A 8 2.68 -9.05 -8.30
N ASN A 9 2.52 -8.20 -9.30
CA ASN A 9 2.04 -8.62 -10.62
C ASN A 9 3.06 -9.45 -11.40
N THR A 10 4.31 -9.43 -11.01
CA THR A 10 5.38 -10.15 -11.72
C THR A 10 5.69 -11.50 -11.10
N CYS A 11 5.93 -11.54 -9.78
CA CYS A 11 6.36 -12.77 -9.11
C CYS A 11 5.29 -13.36 -8.18
N SER A 12 4.14 -12.71 -8.06
CA SER A 12 3.03 -13.12 -7.20
C SER A 12 3.34 -13.14 -5.70
N ALA A 13 4.45 -12.51 -5.29
CA ALA A 13 4.78 -12.38 -3.87
C ALA A 13 3.76 -11.47 -3.20
N VAL A 14 3.25 -11.90 -2.05
CA VAL A 14 2.27 -11.11 -1.29
C VAL A 14 3.00 -10.34 -0.20
N GLN A 15 2.76 -9.04 -0.15
CA GLN A 15 3.28 -8.16 0.91
C GLN A 15 2.12 -7.55 1.67
N SER A 16 2.33 -7.25 2.94
CA SER A 16 1.27 -6.67 3.75
C SER A 16 1.82 -5.60 4.68
N VAL A 17 0.92 -4.73 5.13
CA VAL A 17 1.22 -3.67 6.08
C VAL A 17 0.00 -3.46 6.98
N ASP A 18 0.25 -3.17 8.26
CA ASP A 18 -0.81 -2.84 9.19
C ASP A 18 -1.03 -1.33 9.22
N VAL A 19 -2.27 -0.91 9.06
CA VAL A 19 -2.61 0.52 9.03
C VAL A 19 -3.88 0.76 9.84
N ASP A 20 -4.09 2.02 10.20
CA ASP A 20 -5.31 2.44 10.87
C ASP A 20 -6.48 2.37 9.89
N MET A 21 -7.59 1.80 10.33
CA MET A 21 -8.77 1.62 9.50
C MET A 21 -9.33 2.95 9.00
N ASN A 22 -9.34 3.97 9.84
CA ASN A 22 -9.85 5.29 9.45
C ASN A 22 -8.97 5.94 8.39
N ASP A 23 -7.65 5.80 8.53
CA ASP A 23 -6.70 6.32 7.55
C ASP A 23 -6.87 5.62 6.20
N TYR A 24 -7.03 4.30 6.25
CA TYR A 24 -7.24 3.53 5.02
C TYR A 24 -8.55 3.93 4.33
N ALA A 25 -9.61 4.13 5.09
CA ALA A 25 -10.89 4.58 4.55
C ALA A 25 -10.75 5.97 3.90
N THR A 26 -10.01 6.88 4.54
CA THR A 26 -9.74 8.20 3.99
C THR A 26 -9.01 8.11 2.64
N TRP A 27 -8.04 7.20 2.56
CA TRP A 27 -7.31 7.01 1.32
C TRP A 27 -8.19 6.42 0.21
N LEU A 28 -9.11 5.51 0.56
CA LEU A 28 -10.04 4.92 -0.42
C LEU A 28 -10.98 5.96 -1.02
N GLU A 29 -11.26 7.03 -0.31
CA GLU A 29 -12.06 8.14 -0.85
C GLU A 29 -11.35 8.86 -1.99
N GLY A 30 -10.02 8.82 -2.03
CA GLY A 30 -9.24 9.33 -3.14
C GLY A 30 -8.99 10.83 -3.14
N ASN A 31 -9.26 11.53 -2.04
CA ASN A 31 -9.11 12.98 -1.94
C ASN A 31 -7.72 13.42 -1.47
N ASP A 32 -6.96 12.52 -0.85
CA ASP A 32 -5.65 12.84 -0.28
C ASP A 32 -4.57 11.90 -0.83
N LEU A 33 -3.33 12.39 -0.78
CA LEU A 33 -2.18 11.59 -1.19
C LEU A 33 -1.82 10.58 -0.10
N VAL A 34 -1.34 9.41 -0.52
CA VAL A 34 -0.95 8.35 0.43
C VAL A 34 0.09 8.84 1.42
N GLN A 35 1.04 9.66 0.98
CA GLN A 35 2.10 10.18 1.86
C GLN A 35 1.58 11.15 2.91
N ASP A 36 0.45 11.80 2.65
CA ASP A 36 -0.18 12.72 3.60
C ASP A 36 -1.00 11.96 4.64
N ILE A 37 -1.63 10.87 4.23
CA ILE A 37 -2.43 10.03 5.11
C ILE A 37 -1.54 9.13 5.97
N PHE A 38 -0.48 8.58 5.39
CA PHE A 38 0.42 7.63 6.04
C PHE A 38 1.85 8.16 6.08
N PRO A 39 2.11 9.25 6.81
CA PRO A 39 3.45 9.86 6.80
C PRO A 39 4.52 9.00 7.48
N ASN A 40 4.11 8.05 8.32
CA ASN A 40 5.05 7.18 9.06
C ASN A 40 5.42 5.91 8.33
N LEU A 41 4.79 5.62 7.20
CA LEU A 41 5.13 4.43 6.42
C LEU A 41 6.37 4.67 5.58
N THR A 42 7.15 3.60 5.39
CA THR A 42 8.27 3.63 4.46
C THR A 42 7.76 3.72 3.02
N PRO A 43 8.60 4.13 2.05
CA PRO A 43 8.20 4.11 0.64
C PRO A 43 7.68 2.75 0.17
N SER A 44 8.32 1.65 0.60
CA SER A 44 7.87 0.30 0.24
C SER A 44 6.48 0.01 0.80
N GLU A 45 6.21 0.42 2.02
CA GLU A 45 4.90 0.21 2.65
C GLU A 45 3.82 1.03 1.95
N ARG A 46 4.14 2.26 1.53
CA ARG A 46 3.19 3.09 0.77
C ARG A 46 2.84 2.46 -0.57
N GLU A 47 3.81 1.81 -1.21
CA GLU A 47 3.55 1.10 -2.47
C GLU A 47 2.56 -0.05 -2.28
N ILE A 48 2.59 -0.74 -1.14
CA ILE A 48 1.62 -1.78 -0.83
C ILE A 48 0.20 -1.20 -0.78
N ILE A 49 0.05 -0.04 -0.13
CA ILE A 49 -1.25 0.64 -0.04
C ILE A 49 -1.75 1.02 -1.45
N ILE A 50 -0.90 1.61 -2.26
CA ILE A 50 -1.24 1.99 -3.64
C ILE A 50 -1.61 0.74 -4.45
N GLY A 51 -0.88 -0.34 -4.25
CA GLY A 51 -1.11 -1.60 -4.95
C GLY A 51 -2.47 -2.23 -4.68
N THR A 52 -3.12 -1.89 -3.57
CA THR A 52 -4.46 -2.42 -3.28
C THR A 52 -5.52 -1.90 -4.25
N LYS A 53 -5.26 -0.78 -4.91
CA LYS A 53 -6.17 -0.21 -5.91
C LYS A 53 -5.82 -0.60 -7.34
N GLY A 54 -4.70 -1.26 -7.57
CA GLY A 54 -4.29 -1.58 -8.92
C GLY A 54 -3.00 -2.37 -8.99
N PHE A 55 -2.00 -1.80 -9.65
CA PHE A 55 -0.75 -2.48 -9.96
C PHE A 55 0.25 -2.37 -8.81
N TYR A 56 0.84 -3.50 -8.42
CA TYR A 56 1.89 -3.54 -7.40
C TYR A 56 3.08 -4.35 -7.89
N LEU A 57 4.29 -3.86 -7.63
CA LEU A 57 5.54 -4.58 -7.81
C LEU A 57 6.29 -4.61 -6.48
N CYS A 58 6.74 -5.81 -6.08
CA CYS A 58 7.55 -5.94 -4.87
C CYS A 58 8.95 -5.36 -5.11
N ASP A 59 9.70 -5.11 -4.02
CA ASP A 59 11.02 -4.49 -4.13
C ASP A 59 11.95 -5.23 -5.08
N GLY A 60 11.89 -6.58 -5.10
CA GLY A 60 12.73 -7.37 -5.98
C GLY A 60 12.40 -7.24 -7.46
N CYS A 61 11.22 -6.75 -7.81
CA CYS A 61 10.77 -6.58 -9.18
C CYS A 61 10.89 -5.15 -9.69
N TRP A 62 11.36 -4.24 -8.87
CA TRP A 62 11.49 -2.82 -9.21
C TRP A 62 12.75 -2.47 -9.99
N ILE A 63 13.56 -3.41 -10.32
CA ILE A 63 14.85 -3.18 -10.98
C ILE A 63 14.70 -3.14 -12.49
#